data_104225fdbd7b328de473ba5754f6cd85
#
_entry.id   104225fdbd7b328de473ba5754f6cd85
#
_cell.length_a   1.000
_cell.length_b   1.000
_cell.length_c   1.000
_cell.angle_alpha   90.00
_cell.angle_beta   90.00
_cell.angle_gamma   90.00
#
_symmetry.space_group_name_H-M   'P 1'
#
loop_
_entity.id
_entity.type
_entity.pdbx_description
1 polymer ?
#
loop_
_entity_poly.entity_id
_entity_poly.type
_entity_poly.pdbx_seq_one_letter_code
_entity_poly.pdbx_strand_id
1 'polypeptide(L)'
;MKGFPKSVITKLALIACLTLLFVTVPVFAGAMQTGGERWITEWEVKWADSPDLAAVPGSVTASEGWSPNQSGMALPKRPGTSSTLWIRTKLPALNWDIPSMLIPKIYGQNIAIFIGTTPIYESNRDYIYDNNKVLTPLQRNDSDKILYIGVQSAKDRIGLRHGIELGNYPELLDNYVKRDLIDIILGCAFVFIALVMLICSVFLKKDQNASWISLSLVIASAGVLVITYSPFLYTFYKDYGKLYTRLWDVALFVLLPSLTYFIERIFGSGYRSVIKKLLYFQIGYSAFCLLFMLANIVLNDKLFGIHYFLSVRVLGIVMIVQAVLLVSNSIIHAVKGNRSAEILTVGFAVFGLTVIGEMVWFYLKDGNYDLFLWKWGAAVFIISLMLILGRNYTINHEQIVKYSKELEMFNNELQRSEKMAIISELAASVAHEVRNPLQVTRGFLQVLTKKYRNQDKLYMTMALEELDRAAGIITDFLTFAKPQFERISVLNVKEELGHVEGVIVPLANLQGAQIDMRVPDHLQVKGNSSKFKQAFINMVKNSIEALNGDGQINVWAYEMDERVVIHIQDNGEGMSKEELARLGEPYFSNKTKGTGLGLMVTFRIVEAMGGSLEFKSEKGVGTEAVVSFPSAAV
;
A
#
# COMPACT_ATOMS: atom_id res chain seq x y z
N MET A 1 -9.74 -1.82 27.89
CA MET A 1 -8.36 -1.94 27.37
C MET A 1 -8.24 -3.30 26.70
N LYS A 2 -8.42 -3.38 25.36
CA LYS A 2 -8.18 -4.62 24.59
C LYS A 2 -6.67 -4.75 24.42
N GLY A 3 -6.08 -5.82 24.97
CA GLY A 3 -4.65 -6.10 24.89
C GLY A 3 -4.15 -6.16 23.45
N PHE A 4 -2.89 -5.82 23.25
CA PHE A 4 -2.20 -5.92 21.97
C PHE A 4 -2.43 -7.31 21.34
N PRO A 5 -2.77 -7.42 20.07
CA PRO A 5 -2.94 -8.70 19.41
C PRO A 5 -1.64 -9.50 19.52
N LYS A 6 -1.74 -10.76 19.97
CA LYS A 6 -0.60 -11.67 20.19
C LYS A 6 0.38 -11.73 19.01
N SER A 7 -0.12 -11.52 17.78
CA SER A 7 0.71 -11.49 16.57
C SER A 7 1.69 -10.29 16.49
N VAL A 8 1.36 -9.16 17.09
CA VAL A 8 2.23 -7.96 17.12
C VAL A 8 3.35 -8.16 18.14
N ILE A 9 3.01 -8.72 19.30
CA ILE A 9 4.00 -9.03 20.37
C ILE A 9 5.01 -10.07 19.86
N THR A 10 4.54 -11.12 19.16
CA THR A 10 5.42 -12.16 18.60
C THR A 10 6.33 -11.61 17.50
N LYS A 11 5.84 -10.71 16.64
CA LYS A 11 6.64 -10.06 15.60
C LYS A 11 7.66 -9.08 16.19
N LEU A 12 7.26 -8.29 17.19
CA LEU A 12 8.18 -7.42 17.94
C LEU A 12 9.27 -8.22 18.67
N ALA A 13 8.92 -9.35 19.29
CA ALA A 13 9.87 -10.25 19.94
C ALA A 13 10.83 -10.91 18.92
N LEU A 14 10.33 -11.33 17.74
CA LEU A 14 11.16 -11.90 16.69
C LEU A 14 12.14 -10.86 16.11
N ILE A 15 11.69 -9.62 15.92
CA ILE A 15 12.55 -8.52 15.44
C ILE A 15 13.55 -8.11 16.52
N ALA A 16 13.15 -8.07 17.77
CA ALA A 16 14.06 -7.85 18.90
C ALA A 16 15.11 -8.96 19.02
N CYS A 17 14.74 -10.24 18.79
CA CYS A 17 15.68 -11.36 18.73
C CYS A 17 16.62 -11.29 17.53
N LEU A 18 16.11 -10.89 16.34
CA LEU A 18 16.94 -10.68 15.14
C LEU A 18 17.89 -9.50 15.32
N THR A 19 17.44 -8.39 15.91
CA THR A 19 18.33 -7.25 16.22
C THR A 19 19.35 -7.60 17.30
N LEU A 20 18.97 -8.37 18.33
CA LEU A 20 19.94 -8.91 19.30
C LEU A 20 20.97 -9.82 18.64
N LEU A 21 20.57 -10.68 17.70
CA LEU A 21 21.49 -11.51 16.91
C LEU A 21 22.45 -10.68 16.06
N PHE A 22 21.97 -9.61 15.41
CA PHE A 22 22.80 -8.67 14.67
C PHE A 22 23.70 -7.81 15.57
N VAL A 23 23.28 -7.50 16.79
CA VAL A 23 24.06 -6.77 17.79
C VAL A 23 25.16 -7.65 18.41
N THR A 24 24.93 -8.95 18.56
CA THR A 24 25.92 -9.86 19.18
C THR A 24 27.02 -10.27 18.22
N VAL A 25 26.78 -10.32 16.91
CA VAL A 25 27.79 -10.73 15.92
C VAL A 25 29.02 -9.79 15.88
N PRO A 26 28.91 -8.46 15.92
CA PRO A 26 30.11 -7.60 15.95
C PRO A 26 30.74 -7.45 17.35
N VAL A 27 30.02 -7.76 18.44
CA VAL A 27 30.61 -7.75 19.78
C VAL A 27 31.64 -8.89 19.94
N PHE A 28 31.44 -10.02 19.28
CA PHE A 28 32.41 -11.11 19.23
C PHE A 28 33.57 -10.84 18.27
N ALA A 29 33.41 -10.02 17.23
CA ALA A 29 34.48 -9.63 16.32
C ALA A 29 35.36 -8.50 16.87
N GLY A 30 34.96 -7.84 17.95
CA GLY A 30 35.66 -6.71 18.57
C GLY A 30 36.43 -7.07 19.85
N ALA A 31 36.55 -8.36 20.21
CA ALA A 31 37.52 -8.79 21.21
C ALA A 31 38.91 -8.65 20.60
N MET A 32 39.43 -7.43 20.60
CA MET A 32 40.83 -7.16 20.29
C MET A 32 41.70 -8.07 21.15
N GLN A 33 42.44 -8.97 20.51
CA GLN A 33 43.62 -9.56 21.11
C GLN A 33 44.56 -8.41 21.49
N THR A 34 44.59 -8.05 22.75
CA THR A 34 45.63 -7.23 23.36
C THR A 34 46.92 -8.05 23.43
N GLY A 35 47.58 -8.22 22.31
CA GLY A 35 48.96 -8.71 22.22
C GLY A 35 49.89 -7.54 22.56
N GLY A 36 50.60 -7.64 23.66
CA GLY A 36 51.29 -6.55 24.36
C GLY A 36 52.38 -5.78 23.62
N GLU A 37 52.79 -6.07 22.39
CA GLU A 37 53.85 -5.35 21.66
C GLU A 37 53.34 -4.43 20.54
N ARG A 38 52.07 -4.53 20.16
CA ARG A 38 51.50 -3.84 19.02
C ARG A 38 50.74 -2.54 19.38
N TRP A 39 50.43 -2.30 20.66
CA TRP A 39 49.64 -1.19 21.10
C TRP A 39 50.32 -0.34 22.16
N ILE A 40 50.39 1.00 21.96
CA ILE A 40 50.75 1.95 23.00
C ILE A 40 49.43 2.37 23.67
N THR A 41 49.22 1.95 24.91
CA THR A 41 48.01 2.22 25.71
C THR A 41 48.25 3.24 26.82
N GLU A 42 49.53 3.55 27.12
CA GLU A 42 49.96 4.47 28.15
C GLU A 42 50.75 5.59 27.54
N TRP A 43 50.49 6.81 28.00
CA TRP A 43 51.19 8.04 27.58
C TRP A 43 51.12 9.09 28.69
N GLU A 44 51.81 10.18 28.52
CA GLU A 44 51.72 11.32 29.41
C GLU A 44 51.09 12.51 28.70
N VAL A 45 50.38 13.34 29.45
CA VAL A 45 49.68 14.51 28.92
C VAL A 45 50.06 15.80 29.66
N LYS A 46 50.11 16.88 28.93
CA LYS A 46 50.43 18.22 29.47
C LYS A 46 49.64 19.28 28.72
N TRP A 47 49.07 20.23 29.46
CA TRP A 47 48.47 21.42 28.88
C TRP A 47 49.53 22.51 28.76
N ALA A 48 49.66 23.14 27.60
CA ALA A 48 50.57 24.25 27.37
C ALA A 48 49.87 25.36 26.57
N ASP A 49 50.22 26.58 26.85
CA ASP A 49 49.81 27.72 26.02
C ASP A 49 50.74 27.77 24.79
N SER A 50 50.26 27.12 23.73
CA SER A 50 50.93 27.12 22.43
C SER A 50 49.90 27.49 21.36
N PRO A 51 49.96 28.73 20.86
CA PRO A 51 48.99 29.16 19.82
C PRO A 51 49.27 28.51 18.47
N ASP A 52 50.46 27.98 18.26
CA ASP A 52 50.93 27.37 17.03
C ASP A 52 51.41 25.94 17.30
N LEU A 53 51.13 25.05 16.36
CA LEU A 53 51.56 23.64 16.33
C LEU A 53 52.74 23.40 15.37
N ALA A 54 53.39 24.44 14.85
CA ALA A 54 54.46 24.32 13.86
C ALA A 54 55.74 23.70 14.46
N ALA A 55 55.94 23.77 15.79
CA ALA A 55 57.08 23.16 16.48
C ALA A 55 56.71 22.75 17.90
N VAL A 56 57.48 21.80 18.46
CA VAL A 56 57.32 21.40 19.86
C VAL A 56 57.92 22.51 20.76
N PRO A 57 57.11 23.17 21.62
CA PRO A 57 57.60 24.23 22.48
C PRO A 57 58.64 23.73 23.47
N GLY A 58 59.60 24.62 23.84
CA GLY A 58 60.60 24.29 24.86
C GLY A 58 60.01 23.94 26.23
N SER A 59 58.85 24.51 26.57
CA SER A 59 58.06 24.15 27.76
C SER A 59 57.51 22.69 27.72
N VAL A 60 57.34 22.13 26.54
CA VAL A 60 56.83 20.76 26.32
C VAL A 60 57.98 19.76 26.32
N THR A 61 59.14 20.13 25.82
CA THR A 61 60.33 19.27 25.87
C THR A 61 60.90 19.13 27.29
N ALA A 62 60.60 20.03 28.22
CA ALA A 62 60.94 19.94 29.62
C ALA A 62 60.30 18.73 30.31
N SER A 63 61.01 18.05 31.18
CA SER A 63 60.56 16.83 31.88
C SER A 63 59.47 17.09 32.93
N GLU A 64 59.30 18.33 33.40
CA GLU A 64 58.36 18.68 34.47
C GLU A 64 56.94 18.97 33.96
N GLY A 65 55.92 18.69 34.80
CA GLY A 65 54.52 19.05 34.54
C GLY A 65 53.74 18.09 33.65
N TRP A 66 54.28 16.91 33.38
CA TRP A 66 53.57 15.83 32.68
C TRP A 66 52.76 14.96 33.65
N SER A 67 51.56 14.61 33.27
CA SER A 67 50.67 13.75 34.04
C SER A 67 50.45 12.43 33.30
N PRO A 68 50.60 11.27 33.98
CA PRO A 68 50.34 9.98 33.36
C PRO A 68 48.88 9.86 32.95
N ASN A 69 48.61 9.23 31.80
CA ASN A 69 47.30 8.95 31.29
C ASN A 69 47.31 7.63 30.51
N GLN A 70 46.16 7.05 30.32
CA GLN A 70 46.02 5.77 29.58
C GLN A 70 44.74 5.74 28.73
N SER A 71 44.68 4.77 27.84
CA SER A 71 43.50 4.54 27.01
C SER A 71 42.22 4.40 27.87
N GLY A 72 41.20 5.23 27.58
CA GLY A 72 39.95 5.23 28.33
C GLY A 72 39.92 6.11 29.57
N MET A 73 41.05 6.70 29.98
CA MET A 73 41.11 7.60 31.15
C MET A 73 40.68 9.01 30.82
N ALA A 74 40.04 9.70 31.78
CA ALA A 74 39.70 11.09 31.64
C ALA A 74 40.94 11.98 31.61
N LEU A 75 40.91 13.03 30.78
CA LEU A 75 41.98 13.99 30.70
C LEU A 75 42.01 14.93 31.94
N PRO A 76 43.15 15.43 32.33
CA PRO A 76 43.26 16.49 33.32
C PRO A 76 42.43 17.69 32.91
N LYS A 77 41.86 18.42 33.89
CA LYS A 77 41.00 19.58 33.62
C LYS A 77 41.73 20.61 32.76
N ARG A 78 41.09 21.09 31.72
CA ARG A 78 41.61 22.08 30.78
C ARG A 78 41.78 23.44 31.49
N PRO A 79 42.97 24.07 31.48
CA PRO A 79 43.20 25.35 32.17
C PRO A 79 42.48 26.53 31.53
N GLY A 80 42.32 26.55 30.21
CA GLY A 80 41.64 27.60 29.44
C GLY A 80 41.29 27.15 28.03
N THR A 81 40.46 27.91 27.33
CA THR A 81 39.96 27.54 26.00
C THR A 81 41.02 27.57 24.90
N SER A 82 42.10 28.31 25.08
CA SER A 82 43.24 28.43 24.16
C SER A 82 44.36 27.40 24.39
N SER A 83 44.26 26.59 25.45
CA SER A 83 45.32 25.65 25.79
C SER A 83 45.41 24.51 24.78
N THR A 84 46.65 24.19 24.37
CA THR A 84 46.99 23.03 23.54
C THR A 84 47.23 21.82 24.41
N LEU A 85 46.68 20.68 24.07
CA LEU A 85 46.96 19.42 24.70
C LEU A 85 48.19 18.79 24.02
N TRP A 86 49.22 18.57 24.77
CA TRP A 86 50.39 17.80 24.33
C TRP A 86 50.35 16.40 24.96
N ILE A 87 50.63 15.40 24.13
CA ILE A 87 50.70 13.99 24.50
C ILE A 87 52.10 13.54 24.16
N ARG A 88 52.80 12.85 25.08
CA ARG A 88 54.09 12.21 24.79
C ARG A 88 54.07 10.74 25.16
N THR A 89 54.78 9.96 24.36
CA THR A 89 55.04 8.56 24.64
C THR A 89 56.36 8.14 24.01
N LYS A 90 57.01 7.13 24.56
CA LYS A 90 58.20 6.55 23.97
C LYS A 90 57.81 5.48 22.96
N LEU A 91 58.35 5.54 21.74
CA LEU A 91 58.15 4.51 20.74
C LEU A 91 58.93 3.23 21.15
N PRO A 92 58.34 2.03 21.07
CA PRO A 92 59.05 0.80 21.29
C PRO A 92 59.97 0.46 20.09
N ALA A 93 60.64 -0.68 20.12
CA ALA A 93 61.44 -1.16 19.01
C ALA A 93 60.55 -1.42 17.78
N LEU A 94 60.90 -0.86 16.64
CA LEU A 94 60.13 -0.88 15.39
C LEU A 94 60.69 -1.98 14.44
N ASN A 95 60.29 -3.23 14.64
CA ASN A 95 60.85 -4.40 13.95
C ASN A 95 60.11 -4.81 12.66
N TRP A 96 59.23 -3.95 12.13
CA TRP A 96 58.48 -4.20 10.89
C TRP A 96 59.25 -3.76 9.64
N ASP A 97 58.88 -4.29 8.47
CA ASP A 97 59.53 -3.92 7.20
C ASP A 97 59.25 -2.46 6.83
N ILE A 98 58.01 -2.04 6.95
CA ILE A 98 57.56 -0.67 6.76
C ILE A 98 56.82 -0.26 8.04
N PRO A 99 57.56 0.12 9.10
CA PRO A 99 56.95 0.42 10.38
C PRO A 99 56.04 1.63 10.24
N SER A 100 54.86 1.57 10.84
CA SER A 100 53.85 2.61 10.76
C SER A 100 53.05 2.69 12.04
N MET A 101 52.46 3.83 12.24
CA MET A 101 51.59 4.16 13.36
C MET A 101 50.19 4.47 12.86
N LEU A 102 49.20 3.78 13.43
CA LEU A 102 47.77 4.11 13.27
C LEU A 102 47.21 4.64 14.58
N ILE A 103 46.71 5.87 14.54
CA ILE A 103 45.87 6.42 15.60
C ILE A 103 44.44 6.27 15.15
N PRO A 104 43.69 5.29 15.67
CA PRO A 104 42.33 5.00 15.18
C PRO A 104 41.37 6.14 15.43
N LYS A 105 41.61 6.93 16.49
CA LYS A 105 40.75 8.04 16.87
C LYS A 105 41.43 9.09 17.73
N ILE A 106 41.50 10.31 17.25
CA ILE A 106 41.99 11.46 17.97
C ILE A 106 41.06 12.65 17.72
N TYR A 107 40.65 13.31 18.79
CA TYR A 107 39.78 14.47 18.72
C TYR A 107 40.56 15.75 18.72
N GLY A 108 40.43 16.57 17.68
CA GLY A 108 41.08 17.85 17.53
C GLY A 108 40.76 18.51 16.21
N GLN A 109 40.79 19.82 16.15
CA GLN A 109 40.70 20.57 14.89
C GLN A 109 42.05 20.63 14.21
N ASN A 110 43.09 21.00 15.01
CA ASN A 110 44.46 21.04 14.54
C ASN A 110 45.26 19.97 15.28
N ILE A 111 46.03 19.21 14.55
CA ILE A 111 46.84 18.10 15.07
C ILE A 111 48.20 18.19 14.40
N ALA A 112 49.26 18.13 15.20
CA ALA A 112 50.62 17.95 14.70
C ALA A 112 51.31 16.86 15.48
N ILE A 113 52.07 16.02 14.77
CA ILE A 113 52.78 14.87 15.34
C ILE A 113 54.27 14.98 15.02
N PHE A 114 55.11 14.82 16.04
CA PHE A 114 56.55 14.98 15.96
C PHE A 114 57.24 13.74 16.52
N ILE A 115 58.38 13.38 15.94
CA ILE A 115 59.33 12.47 16.54
C ILE A 115 60.53 13.29 16.99
N GLY A 116 60.70 13.43 18.32
CA GLY A 116 61.61 14.43 18.88
C GLY A 116 61.11 15.84 18.50
N THR A 117 61.87 16.53 17.65
CA THR A 117 61.52 17.87 17.13
C THR A 117 61.13 17.85 15.66
N THR A 118 61.17 16.69 14.99
CA THR A 118 60.89 16.57 13.56
C THR A 118 59.39 16.33 13.33
N PRO A 119 58.69 17.19 12.57
CA PRO A 119 57.29 16.97 12.24
C PRO A 119 57.14 15.78 11.25
N ILE A 120 56.20 14.91 11.51
CA ILE A 120 55.87 13.75 10.65
C ILE A 120 54.43 13.81 10.15
N TYR A 121 53.54 14.56 10.78
CA TYR A 121 52.16 14.71 10.36
C TYR A 121 51.59 16.06 10.85
N GLU A 122 50.83 16.73 9.98
CA GLU A 122 50.12 17.96 10.30
C GLU A 122 48.73 17.98 9.65
N SER A 123 47.76 18.38 10.42
CA SER A 123 46.38 18.54 9.95
C SER A 123 45.77 19.79 10.59
N ASN A 124 45.49 20.79 9.77
CA ASN A 124 44.79 22.00 10.16
C ASN A 124 43.41 22.04 9.51
N ARG A 125 42.35 22.06 10.32
CA ARG A 125 40.98 22.08 9.85
C ARG A 125 40.31 23.38 10.20
N ASP A 126 39.79 24.06 9.20
CA ASP A 126 39.01 25.30 9.33
C ASP A 126 37.48 25.02 9.35
N TYR A 127 37.08 23.81 9.76
CA TYR A 127 35.72 23.35 9.90
C TYR A 127 35.53 22.51 11.19
N ILE A 128 34.27 22.28 11.60
CA ILE A 128 33.94 21.74 12.95
C ILE A 128 34.18 20.26 13.14
N TYR A 129 34.44 19.49 12.11
CA TYR A 129 34.63 18.05 12.25
C TYR A 129 35.94 17.75 13.00
N ASP A 130 35.82 17.28 14.24
CA ASP A 130 36.92 17.10 15.19
C ASP A 130 37.44 15.67 15.33
N ASN A 131 36.76 14.71 14.69
CA ASN A 131 37.18 13.30 14.69
C ASN A 131 38.25 13.06 13.61
N ASN A 132 39.43 12.68 14.02
CA ASN A 132 40.56 12.38 13.14
C ASN A 132 40.99 10.92 13.31
N LYS A 133 41.49 10.37 12.21
CA LYS A 133 42.14 9.08 12.14
C LYS A 133 43.44 9.31 11.39
N VAL A 134 44.56 8.89 11.97
CA VAL A 134 45.89 9.20 11.43
C VAL A 134 46.63 7.91 11.17
N LEU A 135 47.11 7.71 9.94
CA LEU A 135 48.04 6.64 9.57
C LEU A 135 49.29 7.32 9.01
N THR A 136 50.42 7.09 9.67
CA THR A 136 51.70 7.72 9.32
C THR A 136 52.81 6.66 9.31
N PRO A 137 53.61 6.62 8.24
CA PRO A 137 54.82 5.75 8.23
C PRO A 137 55.85 6.28 9.22
N LEU A 138 56.59 5.35 9.81
CA LEU A 138 57.72 5.59 10.71
C LEU A 138 58.97 5.04 10.08
N GLN A 139 60.15 5.42 10.63
CA GLN A 139 61.43 4.83 10.25
C GLN A 139 61.93 3.89 11.36
N ARG A 140 62.66 2.84 11.01
CA ARG A 140 63.26 1.95 12.01
C ARG A 140 64.18 2.71 13.00
N ASN A 141 64.81 3.77 12.53
CA ASN A 141 65.68 4.66 13.36
C ASN A 141 64.86 5.50 14.35
N ASP A 142 63.53 5.47 14.35
CA ASP A 142 62.67 6.16 15.31
C ASP A 142 62.38 5.30 16.55
N SER A 143 62.89 4.09 16.59
CA SER A 143 62.85 3.23 17.79
C SER A 143 63.44 4.00 18.99
N ASP A 144 62.81 3.83 20.14
CA ASP A 144 63.19 4.46 21.41
C ASP A 144 63.12 6.01 21.49
N LYS A 145 62.73 6.71 20.38
CA LYS A 145 62.50 8.15 20.38
C LYS A 145 61.17 8.51 21.04
N ILE A 146 61.11 9.76 21.50
CA ILE A 146 59.85 10.30 22.06
C ILE A 146 58.98 10.82 20.95
N LEU A 147 57.73 10.33 20.90
CA LEU A 147 56.63 10.81 20.05
C LEU A 147 55.90 11.93 20.81
N TYR A 148 55.72 13.08 20.18
CA TYR A 148 54.90 14.19 20.67
C TYR A 148 53.70 14.38 19.76
N ILE A 149 52.49 14.51 20.34
CA ILE A 149 51.27 14.82 19.62
C ILE A 149 50.66 16.09 20.21
N GLY A 150 50.64 17.16 19.44
CA GLY A 150 49.99 18.41 19.80
C GLY A 150 48.56 18.44 19.24
N VAL A 151 47.62 18.81 20.07
CA VAL A 151 46.18 18.84 19.68
C VAL A 151 45.53 20.12 20.15
N GLN A 152 44.81 20.78 19.24
CA GLN A 152 43.98 21.95 19.52
C GLN A 152 42.54 21.70 19.13
N SER A 153 41.59 22.16 19.93
CA SER A 153 40.16 22.09 19.65
C SER A 153 39.43 23.23 20.37
N ALA A 154 38.44 23.81 19.70
CA ALA A 154 37.51 24.74 20.34
C ALA A 154 36.50 24.04 21.27
N LYS A 155 36.38 22.72 21.18
CA LYS A 155 35.46 21.89 21.99
C LYS A 155 36.18 21.28 23.18
N ASP A 156 35.41 20.90 24.21
CA ASP A 156 35.94 20.21 25.39
C ASP A 156 36.44 18.77 25.07
N ARG A 157 35.93 18.18 23.98
CA ARG A 157 36.36 16.87 23.52
C ARG A 157 37.66 17.01 22.71
N ILE A 158 38.78 16.56 23.31
CA ILE A 158 40.11 16.70 22.73
C ILE A 158 40.99 15.50 23.11
N GLY A 159 42.02 15.19 22.27
CA GLY A 159 43.05 14.20 22.53
C GLY A 159 42.73 12.78 22.13
N LEU A 160 43.62 11.85 22.55
CA LEU A 160 43.52 10.41 22.28
C LEU A 160 42.41 9.76 23.12
N ARG A 161 41.67 8.86 22.53
CA ARG A 161 40.66 8.02 23.21
C ARG A 161 40.99 6.55 23.19
N HIS A 162 41.69 6.10 22.17
CA HIS A 162 42.18 4.72 22.02
C HIS A 162 43.67 4.71 22.01
N GLY A 163 44.27 3.52 22.22
CA GLY A 163 45.68 3.32 22.05
C GLY A 163 46.17 3.62 20.64
N ILE A 164 47.48 3.77 20.49
CA ILE A 164 48.16 3.91 19.22
C ILE A 164 48.57 2.52 18.75
N GLU A 165 48.13 2.13 17.58
CA GLU A 165 48.50 0.83 16.99
C GLU A 165 49.77 0.99 16.16
N LEU A 166 50.74 0.12 16.39
CA LEU A 166 51.97 0.01 15.62
C LEU A 166 51.96 -1.24 14.77
N GLY A 167 52.51 -1.21 13.58
CA GLY A 167 52.54 -2.37 12.71
C GLY A 167 53.11 -2.09 11.34
N ASN A 168 52.94 -3.05 10.44
CA ASN A 168 53.36 -2.89 9.06
C ASN A 168 52.34 -2.04 8.28
N TYR A 169 52.81 -1.11 7.48
CA TYR A 169 51.95 -0.15 6.75
C TYR A 169 50.83 -0.83 5.95
N PRO A 170 51.04 -1.87 5.11
CA PRO A 170 49.99 -2.52 4.34
C PRO A 170 48.86 -3.10 5.21
N GLU A 171 49.20 -3.70 6.36
CA GLU A 171 48.21 -4.29 7.27
C GLU A 171 47.39 -3.21 7.98
N LEU A 172 48.04 -2.16 8.46
CA LEU A 172 47.37 -1.04 9.11
C LEU A 172 46.48 -0.27 8.12
N LEU A 173 46.95 -0.10 6.87
CA LEU A 173 46.17 0.52 5.82
C LEU A 173 44.91 -0.28 5.48
N ASP A 174 45.05 -1.61 5.37
CA ASP A 174 43.92 -2.48 5.09
C ASP A 174 42.85 -2.41 6.18
N ASN A 175 43.24 -2.47 7.44
CA ASN A 175 42.34 -2.30 8.59
C ASN A 175 41.74 -0.91 8.65
N TYR A 176 42.54 0.11 8.30
CA TYR A 176 42.13 1.50 8.26
C TYR A 176 41.02 1.74 7.25
N VAL A 177 41.16 1.20 6.03
CA VAL A 177 40.22 1.40 4.90
C VAL A 177 38.99 0.53 5.07
N LYS A 178 39.12 -0.75 5.37
CA LYS A 178 38.00 -1.70 5.41
C LYS A 178 36.88 -1.27 6.34
N ARG A 179 37.23 -0.72 7.50
CA ARG A 179 36.23 -0.31 8.50
C ARG A 179 35.38 0.87 8.02
N ASP A 180 36.01 1.86 7.38
CA ASP A 180 35.32 3.07 6.94
C ASP A 180 34.66 2.90 5.56
N LEU A 181 35.14 1.96 4.75
CA LEU A 181 34.61 1.65 3.42
C LEU A 181 33.15 1.14 3.48
N ILE A 182 32.80 0.41 4.54
CA ILE A 182 31.42 -0.07 4.75
C ILE A 182 30.43 1.10 4.79
N ASP A 183 30.78 2.20 5.43
CA ASP A 183 29.94 3.41 5.52
C ASP A 183 29.75 4.04 4.14
N ILE A 184 30.83 4.12 3.37
CA ILE A 184 30.75 4.68 2.01
C ILE A 184 29.88 3.80 1.10
N ILE A 185 30.09 2.47 1.15
CA ILE A 185 29.29 1.52 0.36
C ILE A 185 27.80 1.63 0.73
N LEU A 186 27.48 1.61 2.03
CA LEU A 186 26.10 1.71 2.50
C LEU A 186 25.44 3.03 2.10
N GLY A 187 26.15 4.13 2.29
CA GLY A 187 25.64 5.44 1.94
C GLY A 187 25.46 5.62 0.42
N CYS A 188 26.42 5.15 -0.39
CA CYS A 188 26.31 5.13 -1.86
C CYS A 188 25.15 4.25 -2.33
N ALA A 189 24.92 3.10 -1.69
CA ALA A 189 23.77 2.25 -1.99
C ALA A 189 22.44 2.98 -1.76
N PHE A 190 22.31 3.72 -0.64
CA PHE A 190 21.11 4.52 -0.38
C PHE A 190 20.93 5.62 -1.44
N VAL A 191 21.99 6.36 -1.77
CA VAL A 191 21.92 7.41 -2.81
C VAL A 191 21.54 6.80 -4.16
N PHE A 192 22.10 5.65 -4.52
CA PHE A 192 21.75 4.95 -5.77
C PHE A 192 20.29 4.49 -5.80
N ILE A 193 19.80 3.88 -4.72
CA ILE A 193 18.38 3.48 -4.60
C ILE A 193 17.47 4.71 -4.76
N ALA A 194 17.80 5.82 -4.08
CA ALA A 194 17.03 7.05 -4.17
C ALA A 194 17.00 7.62 -5.60
N LEU A 195 18.14 7.58 -6.30
CA LEU A 195 18.24 8.04 -7.69
C LEU A 195 17.36 7.18 -8.62
N VAL A 196 17.45 5.86 -8.50
CA VAL A 196 16.59 4.94 -9.26
C VAL A 196 15.11 5.23 -8.98
N MET A 197 14.74 5.43 -7.71
CA MET A 197 13.36 5.77 -7.33
C MET A 197 12.92 7.12 -7.93
N LEU A 198 13.78 8.13 -7.95
CA LEU A 198 13.49 9.43 -8.58
C LEU A 198 13.27 9.28 -10.09
N ILE A 199 14.09 8.49 -10.78
CA ILE A 199 13.91 8.21 -12.21
C ILE A 199 12.57 7.48 -12.43
N CYS A 200 12.28 6.44 -11.66
CA CYS A 200 11.02 5.72 -11.75
C CYS A 200 9.81 6.61 -11.48
N SER A 201 9.95 7.63 -10.63
CA SER A 201 8.85 8.54 -10.28
C SER A 201 8.29 9.29 -11.48
N VAL A 202 9.09 9.51 -12.54
CA VAL A 202 8.66 10.19 -13.78
C VAL A 202 7.55 9.40 -14.51
N PHE A 203 7.54 8.07 -14.37
CA PHE A 203 6.56 7.18 -15.00
C PHE A 203 5.30 6.97 -14.16
N LEU A 204 5.24 7.52 -12.95
CA LEU A 204 4.12 7.34 -12.03
C LEU A 204 3.03 8.40 -12.24
N LYS A 205 1.79 8.03 -11.94
CA LYS A 205 0.67 8.98 -11.92
C LYS A 205 0.90 10.04 -10.82
N LYS A 206 0.41 11.26 -11.07
CA LYS A 206 0.60 12.44 -10.22
C LYS A 206 0.29 12.21 -8.73
N ASP A 207 -0.74 11.42 -8.43
CA ASP A 207 -1.15 11.13 -7.05
C ASP A 207 -0.18 10.19 -6.32
N GLN A 208 0.52 9.33 -7.02
CA GLN A 208 1.50 8.39 -6.47
C GLN A 208 2.90 9.00 -6.42
N ASN A 209 3.22 9.87 -7.37
CA ASN A 209 4.52 10.49 -7.56
C ASN A 209 5.01 11.21 -6.29
N ALA A 210 4.13 11.95 -5.61
CA ALA A 210 4.47 12.72 -4.42
C ALA A 210 5.05 11.86 -3.26
N SER A 211 4.48 10.68 -3.01
CA SER A 211 4.99 9.74 -1.99
C SER A 211 6.32 9.10 -2.40
N TRP A 212 6.50 8.83 -3.69
CA TRP A 212 7.75 8.29 -4.23
C TRP A 212 8.89 9.30 -4.13
N ILE A 213 8.67 10.54 -4.54
CA ILE A 213 9.66 11.62 -4.44
C ILE A 213 10.05 11.87 -2.98
N SER A 214 9.07 11.97 -2.07
CA SER A 214 9.37 12.23 -0.66
C SER A 214 10.19 11.09 -0.03
N LEU A 215 9.87 9.83 -0.32
CA LEU A 215 10.66 8.70 0.16
C LEU A 215 12.06 8.67 -0.47
N SER A 216 12.17 8.98 -1.77
CA SER A 216 13.48 9.08 -2.43
C SER A 216 14.35 10.14 -1.76
N LEU A 217 13.79 11.30 -1.40
CA LEU A 217 14.51 12.35 -0.69
C LEU A 217 14.94 11.91 0.73
N VAL A 218 14.10 11.16 1.44
CA VAL A 218 14.46 10.58 2.75
C VAL A 218 15.64 9.63 2.61
N ILE A 219 15.61 8.72 1.62
CA ILE A 219 16.67 7.74 1.40
C ILE A 219 17.97 8.43 0.94
N ALA A 220 17.88 9.41 0.01
CA ALA A 220 19.03 10.18 -0.44
C ALA A 220 19.69 10.93 0.72
N SER A 221 18.89 11.61 1.54
CA SER A 221 19.39 12.33 2.72
C SER A 221 20.07 11.40 3.71
N ALA A 222 19.48 10.23 3.99
CA ALA A 222 20.08 9.22 4.86
C ALA A 222 21.43 8.72 4.29
N GLY A 223 21.51 8.51 2.97
CA GLY A 223 22.76 8.13 2.29
C GLY A 223 23.84 9.20 2.43
N VAL A 224 23.51 10.45 2.20
CA VAL A 224 24.43 11.59 2.37
C VAL A 224 24.90 11.69 3.82
N LEU A 225 24.00 11.51 4.81
CA LEU A 225 24.35 11.53 6.22
C LEU A 225 25.34 10.40 6.59
N VAL A 226 25.14 9.19 6.09
CA VAL A 226 26.05 8.07 6.34
C VAL A 226 27.42 8.33 5.72
N ILE A 227 27.48 8.82 4.49
CA ILE A 227 28.74 9.14 3.78
C ILE A 227 29.50 10.26 4.51
N THR A 228 28.82 11.35 4.84
CA THR A 228 29.44 12.53 5.45
C THR A 228 29.76 12.35 6.94
N TYR A 229 29.18 11.34 7.60
CA TYR A 229 29.57 10.94 8.97
C TYR A 229 30.89 10.18 8.99
N SER A 230 31.25 9.49 7.92
CA SER A 230 32.46 8.65 7.85
C SER A 230 33.73 9.50 7.89
N PRO A 231 34.74 9.16 8.73
CA PRO A 231 36.04 9.80 8.74
C PRO A 231 36.81 9.69 7.42
N PHE A 232 36.46 8.72 6.58
CA PHE A 232 37.13 8.42 5.30
C PHE A 232 37.28 9.68 4.42
N LEU A 233 36.19 10.42 4.19
CA LEU A 233 36.22 11.62 3.35
C LEU A 233 37.14 12.69 3.90
N TYR A 234 37.09 12.94 5.21
CA TYR A 234 37.87 13.97 5.88
C TYR A 234 39.37 13.64 5.97
N THR A 235 39.71 12.38 5.71
CA THR A 235 41.09 11.91 5.73
C THR A 235 41.72 11.91 4.34
N PHE A 236 41.03 11.33 3.36
CA PHE A 236 41.56 11.19 1.99
C PHE A 236 41.28 12.41 1.11
N TYR A 237 40.23 13.19 1.41
CA TYR A 237 39.78 14.34 0.64
C TYR A 237 39.56 15.56 1.55
N LYS A 238 40.58 15.86 2.38
CA LYS A 238 40.51 16.86 3.45
C LYS A 238 40.14 18.26 2.98
N ASP A 239 40.53 18.64 1.76
CA ASP A 239 40.31 19.98 1.20
C ASP A 239 38.83 20.31 0.99
N TYR A 240 37.97 19.28 0.93
CA TYR A 240 36.51 19.43 0.79
C TYR A 240 35.74 19.33 2.12
N GLY A 241 36.43 19.40 3.27
CA GLY A 241 35.81 19.24 4.59
C GLY A 241 34.64 20.18 4.87
N LYS A 242 34.75 21.46 4.46
CA LYS A 242 33.61 22.43 4.52
C LYS A 242 32.42 22.00 3.69
N LEU A 243 32.63 21.39 2.52
CA LEU A 243 31.56 20.88 1.68
C LEU A 243 30.84 19.73 2.37
N TYR A 244 31.56 18.79 2.99
CA TYR A 244 30.94 17.65 3.66
C TYR A 244 30.09 18.08 4.87
N THR A 245 30.54 19.04 5.68
CA THR A 245 29.75 19.57 6.80
C THR A 245 28.50 20.31 6.32
N ARG A 246 28.57 21.05 5.21
CA ARG A 246 27.40 21.70 4.59
C ARG A 246 26.43 20.69 3.98
N LEU A 247 26.94 19.64 3.33
CA LEU A 247 26.09 18.55 2.80
C LEU A 247 25.36 17.81 3.93
N TRP A 248 25.99 17.65 5.09
CA TRP A 248 25.34 17.13 6.29
C TRP A 248 24.13 17.97 6.70
N ASP A 249 24.31 19.28 6.79
CA ASP A 249 23.22 20.20 7.15
C ASP A 249 22.09 20.18 6.12
N VAL A 250 22.42 20.25 4.81
CA VAL A 250 21.44 20.16 3.72
C VAL A 250 20.64 18.84 3.80
N ALA A 251 21.33 17.73 4.03
CA ALA A 251 20.68 16.44 4.13
C ALA A 251 19.67 16.38 5.28
N LEU A 252 20.00 16.97 6.45
CA LEU A 252 19.07 17.07 7.58
C LEU A 252 17.87 17.98 7.27
N PHE A 253 18.10 19.15 6.66
CA PHE A 253 17.03 20.08 6.30
C PHE A 253 16.09 19.52 5.23
N VAL A 254 16.54 18.60 4.38
CA VAL A 254 15.70 17.90 3.40
C VAL A 254 15.00 16.69 4.05
N LEU A 255 15.70 15.95 4.90
CA LEU A 255 15.19 14.74 5.57
C LEU A 255 13.91 15.00 6.38
N LEU A 256 13.95 16.07 7.21
CA LEU A 256 12.88 16.35 8.17
C LEU A 256 11.52 16.57 7.50
N PRO A 257 11.36 17.55 6.58
CA PRO A 257 10.09 17.78 5.91
C PRO A 257 9.70 16.62 5.00
N SER A 258 10.66 15.96 4.33
CA SER A 258 10.38 14.84 3.43
C SER A 258 9.80 13.64 4.18
N LEU A 259 10.34 13.30 5.35
CA LEU A 259 9.82 12.20 6.18
C LEU A 259 8.42 12.53 6.72
N THR A 260 8.21 13.76 7.21
CA THR A 260 6.90 14.20 7.70
C THR A 260 5.87 14.20 6.58
N TYR A 261 6.24 14.68 5.39
CA TYR A 261 5.35 14.68 4.22
C TYR A 261 4.99 13.26 3.77
N PHE A 262 5.96 12.34 3.75
CA PHE A 262 5.70 10.93 3.41
C PHE A 262 4.68 10.31 4.38
N ILE A 263 4.86 10.52 5.68
CA ILE A 263 3.98 9.98 6.71
C ILE A 263 2.59 10.64 6.66
N GLU A 264 2.53 11.97 6.46
CA GLU A 264 1.26 12.70 6.30
C GLU A 264 0.48 12.17 5.09
N ARG A 265 1.15 11.90 3.98
CA ARG A 265 0.52 11.39 2.76
C ARG A 265 -0.05 9.98 2.93
N ILE A 266 0.56 9.14 3.76
CA ILE A 266 0.11 7.75 3.99
C ILE A 266 -0.98 7.65 5.04
N PHE A 267 -0.84 8.36 6.17
CA PHE A 267 -1.72 8.23 7.33
C PHE A 267 -2.64 9.44 7.55
N GLY A 268 -2.51 10.47 6.72
CA GLY A 268 -3.27 11.71 6.83
C GLY A 268 -2.67 12.70 7.84
N SER A 269 -3.37 13.83 7.99
CA SER A 269 -2.88 15.00 8.73
C SER A 269 -2.84 14.84 10.27
N GLY A 270 -3.27 13.67 10.80
CA GLY A 270 -3.33 13.39 12.21
C GLY A 270 -4.42 14.18 12.97
N TYR A 271 -4.46 14.01 14.31
CA TYR A 271 -5.41 14.72 15.16
C TYR A 271 -5.24 16.23 15.05
N ARG A 272 -6.34 16.97 14.82
CA ARG A 272 -6.36 18.44 14.60
C ARG A 272 -5.32 18.93 13.58
N SER A 273 -4.96 18.11 12.60
CA SER A 273 -3.97 18.41 11.56
C SER A 273 -2.57 18.75 12.11
N VAL A 274 -2.17 18.17 13.24
CA VAL A 274 -0.87 18.46 13.88
C VAL A 274 0.30 18.10 12.97
N ILE A 275 0.24 16.96 12.28
CA ILE A 275 1.30 16.51 11.35
C ILE A 275 1.45 17.50 10.19
N LYS A 276 0.34 18.00 9.64
CA LYS A 276 0.35 18.99 8.56
C LYS A 276 0.92 20.34 9.01
N LYS A 277 0.59 20.79 10.23
CA LYS A 277 1.16 22.01 10.83
C LYS A 277 2.66 21.87 11.07
N LEU A 278 3.10 20.71 11.58
CA LEU A 278 4.51 20.39 11.73
C LEU A 278 5.25 20.45 10.39
N LEU A 279 4.67 19.86 9.34
CA LEU A 279 5.23 19.87 7.99
C LEU A 279 5.47 21.31 7.47
N TYR A 280 4.46 22.17 7.54
CA TYR A 280 4.61 23.57 7.11
C TYR A 280 5.67 24.33 7.92
N PHE A 281 5.70 24.12 9.24
CA PHE A 281 6.76 24.66 10.07
C PHE A 281 8.14 24.19 9.63
N GLN A 282 8.31 22.88 9.38
CA GLN A 282 9.58 22.31 8.96
C GLN A 282 10.02 22.79 7.58
N ILE A 283 9.11 22.95 6.63
CA ILE A 283 9.42 23.51 5.31
C ILE A 283 9.93 24.94 5.47
N GLY A 284 9.23 25.79 6.23
CA GLY A 284 9.65 27.17 6.49
C GLY A 284 10.98 27.26 7.22
N TYR A 285 11.16 26.44 8.26
CA TYR A 285 12.39 26.34 9.02
C TYR A 285 13.58 25.88 8.17
N SER A 286 13.42 24.80 7.39
CA SER A 286 14.47 24.29 6.51
C SER A 286 14.85 25.29 5.41
N ALA A 287 13.86 25.92 4.78
CA ALA A 287 14.11 26.97 3.78
C ALA A 287 14.86 28.16 4.38
N PHE A 288 14.46 28.61 5.57
CA PHE A 288 15.15 29.68 6.30
C PHE A 288 16.61 29.29 6.61
N CYS A 289 16.86 28.10 7.15
CA CYS A 289 18.19 27.62 7.47
C CYS A 289 19.07 27.45 6.23
N LEU A 290 18.52 26.96 5.10
CA LEU A 290 19.25 26.88 3.84
C LEU A 290 19.63 28.26 3.29
N LEU A 291 18.71 29.22 3.31
CA LEU A 291 18.99 30.59 2.91
C LEU A 291 20.04 31.26 3.83
N PHE A 292 19.92 31.03 5.15
CA PHE A 292 20.88 31.54 6.13
C PHE A 292 22.27 30.92 5.94
N MET A 293 22.36 29.61 5.62
CA MET A 293 23.60 28.93 5.30
C MET A 293 24.25 29.55 4.05
N LEU A 294 23.47 29.81 2.99
CA LEU A 294 23.99 30.50 1.78
C LEU A 294 24.50 31.91 2.10
N ALA A 295 23.76 32.67 2.90
CA ALA A 295 24.20 34.00 3.35
C ALA A 295 25.50 33.93 4.18
N ASN A 296 25.63 32.94 5.07
CA ASN A 296 26.83 32.73 5.86
C ASN A 296 28.05 32.40 4.98
N ILE A 297 27.84 31.60 3.89
CA ILE A 297 28.89 31.30 2.90
C ILE A 297 29.38 32.60 2.22
N VAL A 298 28.46 33.44 1.76
CA VAL A 298 28.78 34.72 1.11
C VAL A 298 29.52 35.68 2.07
N LEU A 299 29.19 35.62 3.36
CA LEU A 299 29.83 36.42 4.40
C LEU A 299 31.13 35.80 4.96
N ASN A 300 31.70 34.79 4.29
CA ASN A 300 32.91 34.10 4.70
C ASN A 300 32.83 33.57 6.15
N ASP A 301 31.74 32.88 6.47
CA ASP A 301 31.46 32.22 7.74
C ASP A 301 31.43 33.14 8.99
N LYS A 302 31.25 34.47 8.81
CA LYS A 302 31.17 35.44 9.92
C LYS A 302 29.97 35.20 10.86
N LEU A 303 28.89 34.62 10.38
CA LEU A 303 27.68 34.31 11.16
C LEU A 303 27.64 32.86 11.64
N PHE A 304 28.80 32.19 11.66
CA PHE A 304 28.92 30.77 11.97
C PHE A 304 28.30 30.40 13.33
N GLY A 305 28.45 31.18 14.38
CA GLY A 305 27.88 30.91 15.70
C GLY A 305 26.34 30.82 15.69
N ILE A 306 25.68 31.69 14.91
CA ILE A 306 24.22 31.67 14.74
C ILE A 306 23.80 30.48 13.89
N HIS A 307 24.54 30.23 12.80
CA HIS A 307 24.30 29.07 11.97
C HIS A 307 24.38 27.75 12.78
N TYR A 308 25.43 27.59 13.57
CA TYR A 308 25.60 26.44 14.45
C TYR A 308 24.47 26.30 15.49
N PHE A 309 24.04 27.41 16.10
CA PHE A 309 22.90 27.39 17.02
C PHE A 309 21.63 26.89 16.34
N LEU A 310 21.35 27.36 15.13
CA LEU A 310 20.17 26.94 14.35
C LEU A 310 20.31 25.47 13.88
N SER A 311 21.43 25.12 13.23
CA SER A 311 21.60 23.80 12.59
C SER A 311 21.86 22.66 13.57
N VAL A 312 22.22 22.93 14.82
CA VAL A 312 22.51 21.91 15.83
C VAL A 312 21.50 21.94 16.98
N ARG A 313 21.38 23.07 17.69
CA ARG A 313 20.55 23.12 18.91
C ARG A 313 19.07 23.17 18.59
N VAL A 314 18.64 24.10 17.74
CA VAL A 314 17.23 24.25 17.37
C VAL A 314 16.78 23.04 16.56
N LEU A 315 17.58 22.61 15.59
CA LEU A 315 17.29 21.42 14.78
C LEU A 315 17.12 20.17 15.64
N GLY A 316 17.97 19.96 16.65
CA GLY A 316 17.84 18.84 17.59
C GLY A 316 16.49 18.82 18.30
N ILE A 317 16.00 19.98 18.75
CA ILE A 317 14.66 20.09 19.37
C ILE A 317 13.57 19.74 18.34
N VAL A 318 13.67 20.27 17.12
CA VAL A 318 12.71 19.99 16.04
C VAL A 318 12.68 18.49 15.72
N MET A 319 13.83 17.80 15.69
CA MET A 319 13.92 16.35 15.46
C MET A 319 13.24 15.55 16.59
N ILE A 320 13.43 15.94 17.85
CA ILE A 320 12.78 15.29 18.99
C ILE A 320 11.27 15.45 18.90
N VAL A 321 10.78 16.67 18.64
CA VAL A 321 9.34 16.94 18.48
C VAL A 321 8.77 16.12 17.32
N GLN A 322 9.48 16.08 16.19
CA GLN A 322 9.09 15.25 15.04
C GLN A 322 9.00 13.77 15.43
N ALA A 323 10.03 13.22 16.06
CA ALA A 323 10.06 11.82 16.45
C ALA A 323 8.88 11.47 17.37
N VAL A 324 8.61 12.27 18.40
CA VAL A 324 7.50 12.07 19.33
C VAL A 324 6.15 12.08 18.59
N LEU A 325 5.93 13.06 17.71
CA LEU A 325 4.66 13.20 16.99
C LEU A 325 4.46 12.08 15.97
N LEU A 326 5.49 11.72 15.21
CA LEU A 326 5.39 10.68 14.18
C LEU A 326 5.24 9.28 14.79
N VAL A 327 5.98 8.98 15.87
CA VAL A 327 5.84 7.70 16.60
C VAL A 327 4.46 7.60 17.23
N SER A 328 3.98 8.66 17.91
CA SER A 328 2.64 8.68 18.51
C SER A 328 1.54 8.48 17.45
N ASN A 329 1.65 9.16 16.32
CA ASN A 329 0.72 8.99 15.19
C ASN A 329 0.73 7.57 14.65
N SER A 330 1.92 6.98 14.49
CA SER A 330 2.08 5.59 14.03
C SER A 330 1.42 4.59 14.99
N ILE A 331 1.66 4.73 16.30
CA ILE A 331 1.05 3.87 17.33
C ILE A 331 -0.47 3.98 17.31
N ILE A 332 -1.02 5.20 17.23
CA ILE A 332 -2.48 5.42 17.18
C ILE A 332 -3.12 4.69 16.00
N HIS A 333 -2.51 4.77 14.83
CA HIS A 333 -3.01 4.08 13.63
C HIS A 333 -2.80 2.56 13.69
N ALA A 334 -1.71 2.08 14.30
CA ALA A 334 -1.45 0.65 14.50
C ALA A 334 -2.48 0.02 15.46
N VAL A 335 -2.82 0.70 16.57
CA VAL A 335 -3.87 0.25 17.49
C VAL A 335 -5.25 0.18 16.83
N LYS A 336 -5.50 1.03 15.83
CA LYS A 336 -6.73 0.99 15.00
C LYS A 336 -6.71 -0.15 13.95
N GLY A 337 -5.70 -1.00 13.93
CA GLY A 337 -5.58 -2.13 13.01
C GLY A 337 -5.02 -1.80 11.62
N ASN A 338 -4.41 -0.64 11.43
CA ASN A 338 -3.75 -0.30 10.18
C ASN A 338 -2.39 -1.02 10.07
N ARG A 339 -2.31 -2.04 9.22
CA ARG A 339 -1.09 -2.84 9.02
C ARG A 339 0.12 -2.04 8.52
N SER A 340 -0.10 -0.98 7.73
CA SER A 340 1.01 -0.10 7.31
C SER A 340 1.57 0.68 8.49
N ALA A 341 0.73 1.08 9.44
CA ALA A 341 1.16 1.71 10.69
C ALA A 341 1.88 0.73 11.63
N GLU A 342 1.48 -0.54 11.65
CA GLU A 342 2.21 -1.59 12.39
C GLU A 342 3.65 -1.72 11.88
N ILE A 343 3.84 -1.80 10.54
CA ILE A 343 5.16 -1.87 9.91
C ILE A 343 6.00 -0.63 10.27
N LEU A 344 5.40 0.56 10.21
CA LEU A 344 6.09 1.80 10.56
C LEU A 344 6.49 1.84 12.04
N THR A 345 5.59 1.43 12.94
CA THR A 345 5.85 1.38 14.38
C THR A 345 7.00 0.44 14.71
N VAL A 346 7.06 -0.71 14.04
CA VAL A 346 8.19 -1.65 14.16
C VAL A 346 9.48 -1.02 13.65
N GLY A 347 9.46 -0.34 12.49
CA GLY A 347 10.61 0.38 11.95
C GLY A 347 11.13 1.46 12.91
N PHE A 348 10.25 2.26 13.49
CA PHE A 348 10.61 3.25 14.51
C PHE A 348 11.16 2.60 15.79
N ALA A 349 10.58 1.48 16.23
CA ALA A 349 11.04 0.78 17.42
C ALA A 349 12.47 0.25 17.25
N VAL A 350 12.76 -0.37 16.11
CA VAL A 350 14.10 -0.88 15.81
C VAL A 350 15.11 0.26 15.71
N PHE A 351 14.79 1.31 14.95
CA PHE A 351 15.67 2.47 14.81
C PHE A 351 15.88 3.18 16.15
N GLY A 352 14.81 3.41 16.91
CA GLY A 352 14.89 4.03 18.24
C GLY A 352 15.72 3.20 19.22
N LEU A 353 15.55 1.88 19.25
CA LEU A 353 16.32 0.97 20.10
C LEU A 353 17.82 0.99 19.74
N THR A 354 18.16 1.00 18.44
CA THR A 354 19.57 1.07 18.03
C THR A 354 20.17 2.42 18.42
N VAL A 355 19.50 3.54 18.16
CA VAL A 355 20.01 4.88 18.49
C VAL A 355 20.12 5.09 20.01
N ILE A 356 19.08 4.79 20.76
CA ILE A 356 19.06 4.97 22.23
C ILE A 356 20.04 3.98 22.89
N GLY A 357 20.06 2.74 22.44
CA GLY A 357 20.96 1.71 22.96
C GLY A 357 22.42 2.09 22.77
N GLU A 358 22.80 2.56 21.56
CA GLU A 358 24.17 3.05 21.32
C GLU A 358 24.50 4.30 22.15
N MET A 359 23.53 5.21 22.31
CA MET A 359 23.73 6.41 23.10
C MET A 359 23.99 6.08 24.58
N VAL A 360 23.18 5.19 25.14
CA VAL A 360 23.39 4.69 26.52
C VAL A 360 24.75 4.00 26.64
N TRP A 361 25.09 3.13 25.68
CA TRP A 361 26.39 2.45 25.68
C TRP A 361 27.58 3.41 25.55
N PHE A 362 27.43 4.46 24.71
CA PHE A 362 28.42 5.52 24.58
C PHE A 362 28.67 6.24 25.90
N TYR A 363 27.62 6.58 26.65
CA TYR A 363 27.76 7.23 27.96
C TYR A 363 28.30 6.27 29.03
N LEU A 364 27.91 5.00 29.04
CA LEU A 364 28.45 3.99 29.96
C LEU A 364 29.94 3.71 29.74
N LYS A 365 30.43 3.97 28.52
CA LYS A 365 31.84 3.83 28.15
C LYS A 365 32.58 5.18 28.16
N ASP A 366 32.07 6.21 28.85
CA ASP A 366 32.66 7.55 28.94
C ASP A 366 33.08 8.15 27.59
N GLY A 367 32.28 7.87 26.55
CA GLY A 367 32.53 8.31 25.18
C GLY A 367 33.55 7.46 24.40
N ASN A 368 34.03 6.35 24.97
CA ASN A 368 34.95 5.39 24.34
C ASN A 368 34.25 4.32 23.49
N TYR A 369 33.27 4.76 22.70
CA TYR A 369 32.51 3.90 21.80
C TYR A 369 32.28 4.60 20.47
N ASP A 370 32.43 3.88 19.35
CA ASP A 370 32.12 4.40 18.02
C ASP A 370 30.68 4.05 17.65
N LEU A 371 29.88 5.08 17.45
CA LEU A 371 28.48 4.92 17.04
C LEU A 371 28.42 4.37 15.61
N PHE A 372 27.94 3.14 15.43
CA PHE A 372 27.83 2.50 14.11
C PHE A 372 26.50 1.75 13.88
N LEU A 373 25.82 1.30 14.95
CA LEU A 373 24.57 0.53 14.84
C LEU A 373 23.40 1.35 14.32
N TRP A 374 23.37 2.65 14.60
CA TRP A 374 22.32 3.55 14.13
C TRP A 374 22.15 3.49 12.61
N LYS A 375 23.23 3.25 11.85
CA LYS A 375 23.20 3.15 10.37
C LYS A 375 22.40 1.92 9.92
N TRP A 376 22.55 0.80 10.61
CA TRP A 376 21.77 -0.41 10.36
C TRP A 376 20.32 -0.26 10.81
N GLY A 377 20.09 0.40 11.95
CA GLY A 377 18.76 0.79 12.38
C GLY A 377 18.04 1.68 11.34
N ALA A 378 18.76 2.64 10.76
CA ALA A 378 18.25 3.48 9.67
C ALA A 378 17.95 2.65 8.40
N ALA A 379 18.79 1.66 8.08
CA ALA A 379 18.53 0.74 6.96
C ALA A 379 17.22 -0.04 7.15
N VAL A 380 17.00 -0.61 8.33
CA VAL A 380 15.74 -1.31 8.66
C VAL A 380 14.54 -0.36 8.61
N PHE A 381 14.70 0.87 9.10
CA PHE A 381 13.66 1.88 9.03
C PHE A 381 13.32 2.25 7.58
N ILE A 382 14.33 2.46 6.72
CA ILE A 382 14.14 2.72 5.28
C ILE A 382 13.40 1.55 4.61
N ILE A 383 13.81 0.30 4.89
CA ILE A 383 13.11 -0.89 4.39
C ILE A 383 11.64 -0.89 4.82
N SER A 384 11.34 -0.52 6.07
CA SER A 384 9.95 -0.42 6.54
C SER A 384 9.14 0.61 5.75
N LEU A 385 9.72 1.77 5.42
CA LEU A 385 9.08 2.81 4.61
C LEU A 385 8.84 2.32 3.16
N MET A 386 9.80 1.60 2.57
CA MET A 386 9.66 1.00 1.24
C MET A 386 8.55 -0.05 1.19
N LEU A 387 8.46 -0.92 2.21
CA LEU A 387 7.40 -1.92 2.33
C LEU A 387 6.01 -1.27 2.43
N ILE A 388 5.90 -0.15 3.16
CA ILE A 388 4.65 0.62 3.28
C ILE A 388 4.27 1.19 1.92
N LEU A 389 5.22 1.78 1.20
CA LEU A 389 4.98 2.34 -0.13
C LEU A 389 4.50 1.26 -1.12
N GLY A 390 5.19 0.11 -1.16
CA GLY A 390 4.82 -1.03 -2.00
C GLY A 390 3.41 -1.55 -1.67
N ARG A 391 3.12 -1.73 -0.38
CA ARG A 391 1.80 -2.16 0.08
C ARG A 391 0.69 -1.19 -0.32
N ASN A 392 0.89 0.11 -0.13
CA ASN A 392 -0.10 1.11 -0.52
C ASN A 392 -0.33 1.11 -2.04
N TYR A 393 0.72 0.91 -2.82
CA TYR A 393 0.61 0.76 -4.27
C TYR A 393 -0.27 -0.44 -4.65
N THR A 394 -0.04 -1.61 -4.04
CA THR A 394 -0.84 -2.82 -4.28
C THR A 394 -2.31 -2.62 -3.93
N ILE A 395 -2.61 -2.07 -2.74
CA ILE A 395 -3.99 -1.81 -2.30
C ILE A 395 -4.71 -0.86 -3.27
N ASN A 396 -4.07 0.24 -3.67
CA ASN A 396 -4.64 1.19 -4.62
C ASN A 396 -4.89 0.54 -5.99
N HIS A 397 -3.98 -0.31 -6.45
CA HIS A 397 -4.13 -1.03 -7.72
C HIS A 397 -5.31 -2.00 -7.68
N GLU A 398 -5.43 -2.80 -6.61
CA GLU A 398 -6.57 -3.71 -6.41
C GLU A 398 -7.92 -2.96 -6.40
N GLN A 399 -7.98 -1.80 -5.73
CA GLN A 399 -9.18 -0.97 -5.73
C GLN A 399 -9.54 -0.46 -7.12
N ILE A 400 -8.56 0.00 -7.91
CA ILE A 400 -8.78 0.48 -9.28
C ILE A 400 -9.32 -0.65 -10.15
N VAL A 401 -8.75 -1.85 -10.08
CA VAL A 401 -9.21 -3.03 -10.83
C VAL A 401 -10.65 -3.40 -10.44
N LYS A 402 -10.96 -3.37 -9.14
CA LYS A 402 -12.31 -3.65 -8.65
C LYS A 402 -13.33 -2.64 -9.19
N TYR A 403 -13.05 -1.34 -9.07
CA TYR A 403 -13.94 -0.29 -9.58
C TYR A 403 -14.10 -0.34 -11.10
N SER A 404 -13.04 -0.70 -11.84
CA SER A 404 -13.13 -0.89 -13.29
C SER A 404 -14.11 -2.00 -13.67
N LYS A 405 -14.09 -3.14 -12.95
CA LYS A 405 -15.05 -4.23 -13.17
C LYS A 405 -16.49 -3.85 -12.80
N GLU A 406 -16.67 -3.17 -11.68
CA GLU A 406 -17.99 -2.68 -11.25
C GLU A 406 -18.57 -1.70 -12.29
N LEU A 407 -17.75 -0.81 -12.82
CA LEU A 407 -18.15 0.14 -13.86
C LEU A 407 -18.51 -0.57 -15.18
N GLU A 408 -17.75 -1.57 -15.57
CA GLU A 408 -18.03 -2.38 -16.77
C GLU A 408 -19.38 -3.11 -16.64
N MET A 409 -19.65 -3.74 -15.50
CA MET A 409 -20.93 -4.39 -15.23
C MET A 409 -22.09 -3.39 -15.29
N PHE A 410 -21.95 -2.24 -14.64
CA PHE A 410 -22.95 -1.17 -14.65
C PHE A 410 -23.23 -0.64 -16.06
N ASN A 411 -22.21 -0.41 -16.87
CA ASN A 411 -22.36 0.01 -18.26
C ASN A 411 -23.10 -1.03 -19.11
N ASN A 412 -22.80 -2.31 -18.93
CA ASN A 412 -23.50 -3.38 -19.64
C ASN A 412 -24.99 -3.46 -19.25
N GLU A 413 -25.30 -3.27 -17.98
CA GLU A 413 -26.67 -3.23 -17.49
C GLU A 413 -27.43 -2.00 -18.03
N LEU A 414 -26.78 -0.82 -18.03
CA LEU A 414 -27.34 0.40 -18.61
C LEU A 414 -27.67 0.24 -20.10
N GLN A 415 -26.72 -0.29 -20.88
CA GLN A 415 -26.93 -0.54 -22.31
C GLN A 415 -28.09 -1.51 -22.57
N ARG A 416 -28.20 -2.56 -21.73
CA ARG A 416 -29.33 -3.50 -21.82
C ARG A 416 -30.66 -2.81 -21.51
N SER A 417 -30.68 -1.95 -20.50
CA SER A 417 -31.87 -1.16 -20.13
C SER A 417 -32.27 -0.16 -21.23
N GLU A 418 -31.29 0.56 -21.80
CA GLU A 418 -31.55 1.49 -22.91
C GLU A 418 -32.10 0.78 -24.16
N LYS A 419 -31.48 -0.34 -24.56
CA LYS A 419 -32.00 -1.16 -25.67
C LYS A 419 -33.42 -1.60 -25.43
N MET A 420 -33.75 -1.99 -24.18
CA MET A 420 -35.10 -2.42 -23.83
C MET A 420 -36.10 -1.28 -23.84
N ALA A 421 -35.69 -0.07 -23.40
CA ALA A 421 -36.54 1.13 -23.48
C ALA A 421 -36.88 1.47 -24.92
N ILE A 422 -35.90 1.46 -25.83
CA ILE A 422 -36.11 1.72 -27.26
C ILE A 422 -37.03 0.67 -27.88
N ILE A 423 -36.82 -0.62 -27.60
CA ILE A 423 -37.69 -1.70 -28.07
C ILE A 423 -39.12 -1.50 -27.57
N SER A 424 -39.29 -1.09 -26.30
CA SER A 424 -40.62 -0.85 -25.72
C SER A 424 -41.35 0.31 -26.37
N GLU A 425 -40.64 1.40 -26.70
CA GLU A 425 -41.23 2.55 -27.37
C GLU A 425 -41.61 2.24 -28.82
N LEU A 426 -40.71 1.61 -29.58
CA LEU A 426 -40.97 1.23 -30.96
C LEU A 426 -42.07 0.15 -31.05
N ALA A 427 -42.12 -0.80 -30.14
CA ALA A 427 -43.12 -1.87 -30.13
C ALA A 427 -44.53 -1.29 -29.99
N ALA A 428 -44.74 -0.29 -29.16
CA ALA A 428 -46.03 0.38 -28.97
C ALA A 428 -46.54 1.05 -30.25
N SER A 429 -45.65 1.78 -30.96
CA SER A 429 -45.96 2.44 -32.22
C SER A 429 -46.29 1.46 -33.36
N VAL A 430 -45.35 0.51 -33.57
CA VAL A 430 -45.47 -0.50 -34.65
C VAL A 430 -46.74 -1.37 -34.50
N ALA A 431 -47.06 -1.75 -33.28
CA ALA A 431 -48.25 -2.58 -33.06
C ALA A 431 -49.56 -1.87 -33.33
N HIS A 432 -49.67 -0.55 -33.01
CA HIS A 432 -50.82 0.22 -33.39
C HIS A 432 -50.96 0.37 -34.91
N GLU A 433 -49.87 0.60 -35.62
CA GLU A 433 -49.84 0.74 -37.06
C GLU A 433 -50.12 -0.58 -37.80
N VAL A 434 -49.72 -1.72 -37.25
CA VAL A 434 -50.02 -3.04 -37.84
C VAL A 434 -51.44 -3.55 -37.49
N ARG A 435 -51.91 -3.25 -36.28
CA ARG A 435 -53.28 -3.66 -35.89
C ARG A 435 -54.36 -3.01 -36.78
N ASN A 436 -54.16 -1.77 -37.23
CA ASN A 436 -55.11 -1.06 -38.07
C ASN A 436 -55.40 -1.77 -39.42
N PRO A 437 -54.38 -2.10 -40.28
CA PRO A 437 -54.65 -2.79 -41.55
C PRO A 437 -55.19 -4.21 -41.30
N LEU A 438 -54.78 -4.90 -40.23
CA LEU A 438 -55.32 -6.23 -39.90
C LEU A 438 -56.80 -6.16 -39.56
N GLN A 439 -57.25 -5.18 -38.79
CA GLN A 439 -58.67 -4.99 -38.46
C GLN A 439 -59.49 -4.67 -39.72
N VAL A 440 -58.97 -3.83 -40.62
CA VAL A 440 -59.66 -3.52 -41.89
C VAL A 440 -59.80 -4.78 -42.77
N THR A 441 -58.71 -5.54 -42.93
CA THR A 441 -58.69 -6.79 -43.71
C THR A 441 -59.63 -7.83 -43.11
N ARG A 442 -59.65 -7.97 -41.78
CA ARG A 442 -60.59 -8.87 -41.07
C ARG A 442 -62.04 -8.46 -41.35
N GLY A 443 -62.34 -7.15 -41.29
CA GLY A 443 -63.69 -6.68 -41.62
C GLY A 443 -64.16 -7.05 -43.03
N PHE A 444 -63.30 -6.89 -44.03
CA PHE A 444 -63.57 -7.31 -45.40
C PHE A 444 -63.79 -8.82 -45.53
N LEU A 445 -62.93 -9.63 -44.95
CA LEU A 445 -63.10 -11.09 -44.98
C LEU A 445 -64.36 -11.56 -44.27
N GLN A 446 -64.74 -10.95 -43.15
CA GLN A 446 -66.00 -11.25 -42.46
C GLN A 446 -67.24 -10.95 -43.31
N VAL A 447 -67.25 -9.86 -44.05
CA VAL A 447 -68.34 -9.50 -44.97
C VAL A 447 -68.39 -10.50 -46.11
N LEU A 448 -67.26 -10.89 -46.69
CA LEU A 448 -67.20 -11.86 -47.78
C LEU A 448 -67.62 -13.27 -47.32
N THR A 449 -67.22 -13.73 -46.13
CA THR A 449 -67.63 -15.05 -45.55
C THR A 449 -69.16 -15.18 -45.39
N LYS A 450 -69.86 -14.05 -45.12
CA LYS A 450 -71.33 -14.04 -45.05
C LYS A 450 -72.01 -14.11 -46.42
N LYS A 451 -71.33 -13.70 -47.49
CA LYS A 451 -71.90 -13.56 -48.84
C LYS A 451 -71.72 -14.85 -49.70
N TYR A 452 -70.66 -15.62 -49.45
CA TYR A 452 -70.31 -16.80 -50.25
C TYR A 452 -70.60 -18.12 -49.54
N ARG A 453 -70.97 -19.21 -50.33
CA ARG A 453 -71.22 -20.55 -49.84
C ARG A 453 -70.22 -21.52 -50.48
N ASN A 454 -69.92 -22.64 -49.81
CA ASN A 454 -69.01 -23.75 -50.20
C ASN A 454 -67.49 -23.42 -50.00
N GLN A 455 -66.60 -23.85 -50.91
CA GLN A 455 -65.14 -23.92 -50.81
C GLN A 455 -64.50 -22.57 -50.52
N ASP A 456 -65.03 -21.52 -51.07
CA ASP A 456 -64.58 -20.11 -50.83
C ASP A 456 -64.75 -19.72 -49.37
N LYS A 457 -65.79 -20.19 -48.70
CA LYS A 457 -66.00 -19.92 -47.27
C LYS A 457 -64.90 -20.58 -46.42
N LEU A 458 -64.43 -21.79 -46.84
CA LEU A 458 -63.32 -22.42 -46.12
C LEU A 458 -62.03 -21.60 -46.19
N TYR A 459 -61.63 -21.12 -47.39
CA TYR A 459 -60.44 -20.31 -47.57
C TYR A 459 -60.54 -18.96 -46.82
N MET A 460 -61.72 -18.33 -46.78
CA MET A 460 -61.95 -17.11 -46.03
C MET A 460 -61.86 -17.35 -44.51
N THR A 461 -62.36 -18.50 -44.03
CA THR A 461 -62.21 -18.85 -42.61
C THR A 461 -60.79 -19.08 -42.25
N MET A 462 -60.01 -19.77 -43.06
CA MET A 462 -58.54 -19.98 -42.86
C MET A 462 -57.78 -18.63 -42.86
N ALA A 463 -58.14 -17.69 -43.75
CA ALA A 463 -57.53 -16.36 -43.78
C ALA A 463 -57.86 -15.51 -42.54
N LEU A 464 -59.11 -15.66 -42.02
CA LEU A 464 -59.51 -15.01 -40.76
C LEU A 464 -58.74 -15.58 -39.57
N GLU A 465 -58.58 -16.89 -39.51
CA GLU A 465 -57.78 -17.53 -38.45
C GLU A 465 -56.31 -17.07 -38.44
N GLU A 466 -55.70 -16.91 -39.64
CA GLU A 466 -54.31 -16.45 -39.74
C GLU A 466 -54.15 -14.99 -39.39
N LEU A 467 -55.16 -14.14 -39.72
CA LEU A 467 -55.21 -12.75 -39.28
C LEU A 467 -55.37 -12.61 -37.76
N ASP A 468 -56.25 -13.42 -37.15
CA ASP A 468 -56.41 -13.45 -35.69
C ASP A 468 -55.13 -13.92 -35.00
N ARG A 469 -54.41 -14.88 -35.60
CA ARG A 469 -53.09 -15.34 -35.17
C ARG A 469 -52.06 -14.22 -35.24
N ALA A 470 -51.98 -13.47 -36.35
CA ALA A 470 -51.05 -12.35 -36.50
C ALA A 470 -51.34 -11.23 -35.47
N ALA A 471 -52.62 -10.92 -35.24
CA ALA A 471 -53.03 -9.95 -34.22
C ALA A 471 -52.63 -10.38 -32.79
N GLY A 472 -52.71 -11.70 -32.52
CA GLY A 472 -52.25 -12.30 -31.28
C GLY A 472 -50.76 -12.12 -31.07
N ILE A 473 -49.95 -12.42 -32.09
CA ILE A 473 -48.46 -12.26 -32.04
C ILE A 473 -48.07 -10.82 -31.72
N ILE A 474 -48.72 -9.84 -32.35
CA ILE A 474 -48.49 -8.42 -32.11
C ILE A 474 -48.85 -8.02 -30.67
N THR A 475 -49.98 -8.56 -30.18
CA THR A 475 -50.44 -8.29 -28.81
C THR A 475 -49.47 -8.88 -27.78
N ASP A 476 -48.94 -10.07 -28.03
CA ASP A 476 -47.91 -10.70 -27.18
C ASP A 476 -46.59 -9.92 -27.20
N PHE A 477 -46.15 -9.47 -28.37
CA PHE A 477 -44.97 -8.60 -28.51
C PHE A 477 -45.12 -7.27 -27.74
N LEU A 478 -46.28 -6.66 -27.81
CA LEU A 478 -46.57 -5.45 -26.99
C LEU A 478 -46.55 -5.72 -25.50
N THR A 479 -47.15 -6.81 -25.07
CA THR A 479 -47.17 -7.23 -23.66
C THR A 479 -45.76 -7.48 -23.13
N PHE A 480 -44.90 -8.02 -23.97
CA PHE A 480 -43.47 -8.16 -23.66
C PHE A 480 -42.76 -6.83 -23.54
N ALA A 481 -42.92 -5.94 -24.53
CA ALA A 481 -42.22 -4.65 -24.58
C ALA A 481 -42.69 -3.67 -23.49
N LYS A 482 -43.96 -3.65 -23.15
CA LYS A 482 -44.54 -2.75 -22.12
C LYS A 482 -45.71 -3.47 -21.41
N PRO A 483 -45.43 -4.23 -20.34
CA PRO A 483 -46.52 -4.80 -19.54
C PRO A 483 -47.29 -3.68 -18.83
N GLN A 484 -48.39 -3.21 -19.42
CA GLN A 484 -49.27 -2.24 -18.78
C GLN A 484 -50.24 -2.96 -17.86
N PHE A 485 -50.16 -2.69 -16.56
CA PHE A 485 -51.14 -3.13 -15.57
C PHE A 485 -52.09 -1.97 -15.27
N GLU A 486 -53.17 -1.85 -16.03
CA GLU A 486 -54.15 -0.78 -15.85
C GLU A 486 -54.92 -0.90 -14.52
N ARG A 487 -55.04 -2.08 -13.92
CA ARG A 487 -55.72 -2.31 -12.63
C ARG A 487 -54.99 -3.39 -11.85
N ILE A 488 -54.39 -3.02 -10.76
CA ILE A 488 -53.79 -3.93 -9.78
C ILE A 488 -54.76 -4.13 -8.63
N SER A 489 -55.11 -5.36 -8.29
CA SER A 489 -55.99 -5.73 -7.18
C SER A 489 -55.44 -6.94 -6.40
N VAL A 490 -55.99 -7.16 -5.25
CA VAL A 490 -55.73 -8.42 -4.54
C VAL A 490 -56.57 -9.50 -5.22
N LEU A 491 -55.91 -10.58 -5.66
CA LEU A 491 -56.48 -11.69 -6.40
C LEU A 491 -56.52 -12.92 -5.50
N ASN A 492 -57.70 -13.60 -5.46
CA ASN A 492 -57.77 -14.94 -4.86
C ASN A 492 -57.26 -15.98 -5.88
N VAL A 493 -56.17 -16.69 -5.51
CA VAL A 493 -55.48 -17.60 -6.43
C VAL A 493 -56.39 -18.73 -6.88
N LYS A 494 -57.23 -19.25 -5.98
CA LYS A 494 -58.15 -20.34 -6.30
C LYS A 494 -59.22 -19.89 -7.31
N GLU A 495 -59.80 -18.68 -7.14
CA GLU A 495 -60.80 -18.15 -8.07
C GLU A 495 -60.20 -17.91 -9.46
N GLU A 496 -58.99 -17.28 -9.52
CA GLU A 496 -58.31 -16.98 -10.78
C GLU A 496 -57.88 -18.26 -11.53
N LEU A 497 -57.35 -19.27 -10.82
CA LEU A 497 -57.00 -20.57 -11.41
C LEU A 497 -58.26 -21.39 -11.80
N GLY A 498 -59.38 -21.25 -11.07
CA GLY A 498 -60.66 -21.82 -11.46
C GLY A 498 -61.20 -21.26 -12.79
N HIS A 499 -60.98 -19.97 -13.05
CA HIS A 499 -61.31 -19.38 -14.36
C HIS A 499 -60.37 -19.91 -15.46
N VAL A 500 -59.08 -20.15 -15.16
CA VAL A 500 -58.13 -20.76 -16.08
C VAL A 500 -58.55 -22.19 -16.39
N GLU A 501 -58.91 -22.98 -15.36
CA GLU A 501 -59.43 -24.35 -15.48
C GLU A 501 -60.62 -24.43 -16.41
N GLY A 502 -61.65 -23.53 -16.25
CA GLY A 502 -62.83 -23.49 -17.11
C GLY A 502 -62.53 -23.26 -18.60
N VAL A 503 -61.40 -22.55 -18.92
CA VAL A 503 -60.98 -22.32 -20.30
C VAL A 503 -60.15 -23.50 -20.85
N ILE A 504 -59.34 -24.12 -20.02
CA ILE A 504 -58.31 -25.07 -20.44
C ILE A 504 -58.83 -26.52 -20.45
N VAL A 505 -59.76 -26.92 -19.54
CA VAL A 505 -60.33 -28.29 -19.48
C VAL A 505 -60.94 -28.76 -20.79
N PRO A 506 -61.73 -27.97 -21.53
CA PRO A 506 -62.22 -28.38 -22.84
C PRO A 506 -61.11 -28.71 -23.84
N LEU A 507 -60.01 -27.92 -23.80
CA LEU A 507 -58.82 -28.12 -24.65
C LEU A 507 -58.06 -29.38 -24.26
N ALA A 508 -57.88 -29.63 -22.96
CA ALA A 508 -57.21 -30.82 -22.42
C ALA A 508 -57.99 -32.08 -22.79
N ASN A 509 -59.31 -32.09 -22.63
CA ASN A 509 -60.17 -33.21 -22.97
C ASN A 509 -60.11 -33.59 -24.47
N LEU A 510 -59.98 -32.57 -25.36
CA LEU A 510 -59.80 -32.82 -26.79
C LEU A 510 -58.50 -33.55 -27.15
N GLN A 511 -57.49 -33.41 -26.28
CA GLN A 511 -56.17 -34.08 -26.43
C GLN A 511 -55.99 -35.30 -25.51
N GLY A 512 -57.05 -35.77 -24.81
CA GLY A 512 -56.98 -36.92 -23.91
C GLY A 512 -56.25 -36.63 -22.58
N ALA A 513 -56.02 -35.37 -22.23
CA ALA A 513 -55.30 -34.99 -21.02
C ALA A 513 -56.25 -34.80 -19.82
N GLN A 514 -55.78 -35.15 -18.61
CA GLN A 514 -56.47 -34.91 -17.35
C GLN A 514 -55.75 -33.80 -16.56
N ILE A 515 -56.54 -32.89 -15.98
CA ILE A 515 -56.02 -31.80 -15.13
C ILE A 515 -56.53 -32.02 -13.71
N ASP A 516 -55.63 -32.05 -12.72
CA ASP A 516 -55.94 -32.07 -11.28
C ASP A 516 -55.45 -30.77 -10.62
N MET A 517 -56.40 -29.99 -10.07
CA MET A 517 -56.10 -28.72 -9.40
C MET A 517 -56.37 -28.79 -7.88
N ARG A 518 -55.34 -28.48 -7.09
CA ARG A 518 -55.40 -28.46 -5.62
C ARG A 518 -54.91 -27.13 -5.07
N VAL A 519 -55.80 -26.19 -4.92
CA VAL A 519 -55.47 -24.82 -4.50
C VAL A 519 -56.29 -24.45 -3.27
N PRO A 520 -55.65 -24.06 -2.15
CA PRO A 520 -56.33 -23.58 -0.94
C PRO A 520 -57.05 -22.25 -1.15
N ASP A 521 -58.19 -22.02 -0.46
CA ASP A 521 -59.08 -20.86 -0.61
C ASP A 521 -58.45 -19.55 -0.10
N HIS A 522 -57.49 -19.63 0.82
CA HIS A 522 -56.94 -18.46 1.52
C HIS A 522 -55.78 -17.76 0.79
N LEU A 523 -55.24 -18.34 -0.29
CA LEU A 523 -54.09 -17.81 -0.99
C LEU A 523 -54.44 -16.54 -1.78
N GLN A 524 -53.74 -15.46 -1.49
CA GLN A 524 -53.96 -14.16 -2.15
C GLN A 524 -52.64 -13.60 -2.68
N VAL A 525 -52.68 -13.01 -3.89
CA VAL A 525 -51.56 -12.33 -4.54
C VAL A 525 -51.97 -10.99 -5.08
N LYS A 526 -51.05 -10.04 -5.20
CA LYS A 526 -51.35 -8.69 -5.76
C LYS A 526 -51.00 -8.68 -7.25
N GLY A 527 -51.95 -8.33 -8.09
CA GLY A 527 -51.71 -8.32 -9.52
C GLY A 527 -52.90 -7.85 -10.38
N ASN A 528 -52.78 -8.08 -11.69
CA ASN A 528 -53.85 -7.88 -12.67
C ASN A 528 -54.46 -9.24 -13.06
N SER A 529 -55.78 -9.42 -12.82
CA SER A 529 -56.51 -10.66 -13.06
C SER A 529 -56.35 -11.16 -14.50
N SER A 530 -56.49 -10.28 -15.49
CA SER A 530 -56.39 -10.68 -16.91
C SER A 530 -54.96 -11.18 -17.27
N LYS A 531 -53.94 -10.51 -16.74
CA LYS A 531 -52.55 -10.90 -17.00
C LYS A 531 -52.14 -12.17 -16.23
N PHE A 532 -52.64 -12.33 -15.00
CA PHE A 532 -52.48 -13.56 -14.24
C PHE A 532 -53.06 -14.75 -15.05
N LYS A 533 -54.31 -14.63 -15.47
CA LYS A 533 -54.94 -15.66 -16.32
C LYS A 533 -54.16 -15.95 -17.61
N GLN A 534 -53.71 -14.89 -18.30
CA GLN A 534 -52.91 -15.03 -19.52
C GLN A 534 -51.64 -15.85 -19.28
N ALA A 535 -50.90 -15.58 -18.20
CA ALA A 535 -49.67 -16.31 -17.86
C ALA A 535 -49.94 -17.77 -17.58
N PHE A 536 -50.96 -18.08 -16.77
CA PHE A 536 -51.31 -19.46 -16.41
C PHE A 536 -51.90 -20.24 -17.57
N ILE A 537 -52.74 -19.61 -18.41
CA ILE A 537 -53.25 -20.22 -19.65
C ILE A 537 -52.09 -20.61 -20.57
N ASN A 538 -51.11 -19.71 -20.75
CA ASN A 538 -49.93 -20.00 -21.58
C ASN A 538 -49.11 -21.19 -21.05
N MET A 539 -48.90 -21.27 -19.74
CA MET A 539 -48.14 -22.39 -19.13
C MET A 539 -48.89 -23.69 -19.25
N VAL A 540 -50.16 -23.76 -18.84
CA VAL A 540 -50.95 -24.99 -18.91
C VAL A 540 -51.16 -25.42 -20.37
N LYS A 541 -51.37 -24.49 -21.30
CA LYS A 541 -51.44 -24.79 -22.73
C LYS A 541 -50.14 -25.42 -23.25
N ASN A 542 -48.97 -24.89 -22.83
CA ASN A 542 -47.69 -25.50 -23.19
C ASN A 542 -47.55 -26.94 -22.65
N SER A 543 -48.01 -27.17 -21.41
CA SER A 543 -48.06 -28.51 -20.83
C SER A 543 -48.97 -29.46 -21.63
N ILE A 544 -50.20 -29.04 -21.99
CA ILE A 544 -51.10 -29.82 -22.83
C ILE A 544 -50.45 -30.17 -24.18
N GLU A 545 -49.82 -29.22 -24.83
CA GLU A 545 -49.17 -29.40 -26.12
C GLU A 545 -47.89 -30.29 -26.04
N ALA A 546 -47.32 -30.50 -24.85
CA ALA A 546 -46.17 -31.36 -24.62
C ALA A 546 -46.56 -32.81 -24.31
N LEU A 547 -47.84 -33.10 -24.14
CA LEU A 547 -48.34 -34.44 -23.85
C LEU A 547 -48.42 -35.30 -25.11
N ASN A 548 -48.07 -36.59 -24.98
CA ASN A 548 -48.18 -37.60 -26.02
C ASN A 548 -49.25 -38.63 -25.64
N GLY A 549 -50.52 -38.35 -25.99
CA GLY A 549 -51.64 -39.26 -25.65
C GLY A 549 -52.23 -38.96 -24.26
N ASP A 550 -52.61 -40.02 -23.51
CA ASP A 550 -53.22 -39.92 -22.18
C ASP A 550 -52.25 -39.28 -21.17
N GLY A 551 -52.33 -37.97 -21.03
CA GLY A 551 -51.42 -37.16 -20.17
C GLY A 551 -52.07 -36.62 -18.92
N GLN A 552 -51.25 -36.31 -17.92
CA GLN A 552 -51.69 -35.75 -16.64
C GLN A 552 -50.97 -34.42 -16.35
N ILE A 553 -51.76 -33.41 -15.95
CA ILE A 553 -51.25 -32.11 -15.51
C ILE A 553 -51.75 -31.89 -14.08
N ASN A 554 -50.82 -31.72 -13.15
CA ASN A 554 -51.10 -31.43 -11.75
C ASN A 554 -50.80 -29.95 -11.46
N VAL A 555 -51.77 -29.25 -10.87
CA VAL A 555 -51.60 -27.87 -10.43
C VAL A 555 -51.89 -27.80 -8.94
N TRP A 556 -50.90 -27.35 -8.15
CA TRP A 556 -51.10 -27.16 -6.71
C TRP A 556 -50.45 -25.89 -6.24
N ALA A 557 -50.91 -25.35 -5.13
CA ALA A 557 -50.36 -24.13 -4.54
C ALA A 557 -50.33 -24.22 -3.02
N TYR A 558 -49.36 -23.50 -2.42
CA TYR A 558 -49.23 -23.36 -0.98
C TYR A 558 -48.54 -22.02 -0.64
N GLU A 559 -48.58 -21.63 0.63
CA GLU A 559 -47.87 -20.48 1.13
C GLU A 559 -46.61 -20.92 1.91
N MET A 560 -45.47 -20.31 1.63
CA MET A 560 -44.20 -20.54 2.32
C MET A 560 -43.39 -19.23 2.34
N ASP A 561 -42.89 -18.86 3.52
CA ASP A 561 -42.03 -17.69 3.72
C ASP A 561 -42.62 -16.39 3.12
N GLU A 562 -43.88 -16.09 3.44
CA GLU A 562 -44.63 -14.91 2.93
C GLU A 562 -44.78 -14.89 1.39
N ARG A 563 -44.65 -16.03 0.75
CA ARG A 563 -44.82 -16.18 -0.70
C ARG A 563 -45.83 -17.26 -1.01
N VAL A 564 -46.64 -17.00 -2.02
CA VAL A 564 -47.53 -18.01 -2.61
C VAL A 564 -46.79 -18.69 -3.73
N VAL A 565 -46.60 -20.00 -3.61
CA VAL A 565 -45.92 -20.85 -4.60
C VAL A 565 -46.95 -21.71 -5.32
N ILE A 566 -46.95 -21.63 -6.65
CA ILE A 566 -47.87 -22.35 -7.53
C ILE A 566 -47.06 -23.27 -8.45
N HIS A 567 -47.36 -24.54 -8.46
CA HIS A 567 -46.70 -25.54 -9.30
C HIS A 567 -47.63 -25.98 -10.42
N ILE A 568 -47.10 -26.15 -11.61
CA ILE A 568 -47.73 -26.76 -12.77
C ILE A 568 -46.80 -27.86 -13.27
N GLN A 569 -47.20 -29.09 -13.12
CA GLN A 569 -46.38 -30.25 -13.49
C GLN A 569 -47.12 -31.09 -14.56
N ASP A 570 -46.44 -31.40 -15.65
CA ASP A 570 -46.91 -32.34 -16.68
C ASP A 570 -46.01 -33.57 -16.76
N ASN A 571 -46.56 -34.64 -17.31
CA ASN A 571 -45.86 -35.87 -17.64
C ASN A 571 -45.58 -36.00 -19.16
N GLY A 572 -45.36 -34.85 -19.82
CA GLY A 572 -45.09 -34.74 -21.24
C GLY A 572 -43.69 -35.17 -21.65
N GLU A 573 -43.29 -34.84 -22.88
CA GLU A 573 -41.98 -35.21 -23.45
C GLU A 573 -40.76 -34.57 -22.75
N GLY A 574 -40.96 -33.54 -21.90
CA GLY A 574 -39.89 -32.82 -21.22
C GLY A 574 -38.87 -32.16 -22.16
N MET A 575 -37.82 -31.55 -21.58
CA MET A 575 -36.82 -30.78 -22.30
C MET A 575 -35.41 -31.22 -21.95
N SER A 576 -34.48 -31.08 -22.91
CA SER A 576 -33.04 -31.23 -22.65
C SER A 576 -32.48 -30.04 -21.84
N LYS A 577 -31.26 -30.18 -21.31
CA LYS A 577 -30.59 -29.06 -20.56
C LYS A 577 -30.36 -27.86 -21.46
N GLU A 578 -30.05 -28.07 -22.73
CA GLU A 578 -29.83 -27.02 -23.72
C GLU A 578 -31.15 -26.29 -24.05
N GLU A 579 -32.27 -27.00 -24.16
CA GLU A 579 -33.59 -26.42 -24.38
C GLU A 579 -34.06 -25.64 -23.15
N LEU A 580 -33.86 -26.21 -21.96
CA LEU A 580 -34.21 -25.56 -20.69
C LEU A 580 -33.44 -24.23 -20.47
N ALA A 581 -32.16 -24.16 -20.85
CA ALA A 581 -31.34 -22.98 -20.73
C ALA A 581 -31.78 -21.83 -21.65
N ARG A 582 -32.52 -22.14 -22.72
CA ARG A 582 -33.00 -21.17 -23.71
C ARG A 582 -34.45 -20.75 -23.50
N LEU A 583 -35.13 -21.31 -22.47
CA LEU A 583 -36.50 -20.94 -22.16
C LEU A 583 -36.65 -19.46 -21.88
N GLY A 584 -37.60 -18.83 -22.56
CA GLY A 584 -37.83 -17.39 -22.43
C GLY A 584 -37.04 -16.53 -23.42
N GLU A 585 -36.13 -17.11 -24.24
CA GLU A 585 -35.54 -16.39 -25.37
C GLU A 585 -36.62 -16.04 -26.42
N PRO A 586 -36.60 -14.83 -27.00
CA PRO A 586 -37.55 -14.44 -28.06
C PRO A 586 -37.49 -15.41 -29.24
N TYR A 587 -38.66 -15.82 -29.75
CA TYR A 587 -38.84 -16.73 -30.92
C TYR A 587 -38.26 -18.14 -30.74
N PHE A 588 -37.83 -18.51 -29.54
CA PHE A 588 -37.42 -19.89 -29.28
C PHE A 588 -38.62 -20.79 -29.12
N SER A 589 -38.80 -21.72 -30.04
CA SER A 589 -39.85 -22.75 -30.00
C SER A 589 -39.42 -23.96 -30.81
N ASN A 590 -39.57 -25.17 -30.24
CA ASN A 590 -39.32 -26.43 -30.93
C ASN A 590 -40.57 -26.93 -31.70
N LYS A 591 -41.67 -26.17 -31.66
CA LYS A 591 -42.95 -26.51 -32.26
C LYS A 591 -43.15 -25.84 -33.63
N THR A 592 -43.63 -26.59 -34.63
CA THR A 592 -43.86 -26.12 -36.00
C THR A 592 -44.90 -24.97 -36.09
N LYS A 593 -45.80 -24.82 -35.12
CA LYS A 593 -46.82 -23.76 -35.06
C LYS A 593 -46.65 -22.78 -33.88
N GLY A 594 -45.59 -22.92 -33.09
CA GLY A 594 -45.33 -22.06 -31.91
C GLY A 594 -44.74 -20.70 -32.29
N THR A 595 -45.21 -19.60 -31.71
CA THR A 595 -44.67 -18.26 -31.94
C THR A 595 -43.37 -18.00 -31.17
N GLY A 596 -43.07 -18.80 -30.15
CA GLY A 596 -41.92 -18.61 -29.24
C GLY A 596 -42.05 -17.38 -28.33
N LEU A 597 -43.18 -16.70 -28.33
CA LEU A 597 -43.40 -15.45 -27.52
C LEU A 597 -44.15 -15.72 -26.20
N GLY A 598 -44.95 -16.80 -26.13
CA GLY A 598 -45.84 -17.07 -24.99
C GLY A 598 -45.11 -17.17 -23.65
N LEU A 599 -44.02 -17.95 -23.56
CA LEU A 599 -43.22 -18.05 -22.32
C LEU A 599 -42.50 -16.77 -21.98
N MET A 600 -41.97 -16.04 -22.96
CA MET A 600 -41.36 -14.75 -22.77
C MET A 600 -42.36 -13.73 -22.14
N VAL A 601 -43.61 -13.71 -22.64
CA VAL A 601 -44.70 -12.92 -22.07
C VAL A 601 -45.03 -13.37 -20.65
N THR A 602 -45.03 -14.69 -20.40
CA THR A 602 -45.27 -15.24 -19.07
C THR A 602 -44.21 -14.80 -18.07
N PHE A 603 -42.91 -14.88 -18.41
CA PHE A 603 -41.83 -14.40 -17.56
C PHE A 603 -42.02 -12.92 -17.21
N ARG A 604 -42.35 -12.08 -18.20
CA ARG A 604 -42.58 -10.63 -17.99
C ARG A 604 -43.80 -10.35 -17.12
N ILE A 605 -44.87 -11.06 -17.27
CA ILE A 605 -46.06 -10.89 -16.42
C ILE A 605 -45.74 -11.26 -14.97
N VAL A 606 -45.07 -12.39 -14.75
CA VAL A 606 -44.70 -12.85 -13.41
C VAL A 606 -43.75 -11.87 -12.75
N GLU A 607 -42.71 -11.42 -13.47
CA GLU A 607 -41.75 -10.41 -13.00
C GLU A 607 -42.42 -9.07 -12.63
N ALA A 608 -43.32 -8.58 -13.49
CA ALA A 608 -44.04 -7.33 -13.26
C ALA A 608 -45.05 -7.42 -12.09
N MET A 609 -45.43 -8.60 -11.68
CA MET A 609 -46.20 -8.88 -10.45
C MET A 609 -45.30 -9.12 -9.22
N GLY A 610 -43.97 -8.89 -9.32
CA GLY A 610 -43.00 -9.11 -8.24
C GLY A 610 -42.72 -10.58 -7.94
N GLY A 611 -43.08 -11.48 -8.86
CA GLY A 611 -42.89 -12.93 -8.76
C GLY A 611 -41.61 -13.42 -9.42
N SER A 612 -41.37 -14.73 -9.29
CA SER A 612 -40.32 -15.48 -10.00
C SER A 612 -40.91 -16.72 -10.64
N LEU A 613 -40.37 -17.14 -11.78
CA LEU A 613 -40.77 -18.35 -12.53
C LEU A 613 -39.54 -19.18 -12.82
N GLU A 614 -39.58 -20.43 -12.38
CA GLU A 614 -38.52 -21.40 -12.61
C GLU A 614 -39.09 -22.65 -13.28
N PHE A 615 -38.28 -23.31 -14.12
CA PHE A 615 -38.66 -24.57 -14.76
C PHE A 615 -37.68 -25.68 -14.39
N LYS A 616 -38.24 -26.85 -14.10
CA LYS A 616 -37.51 -28.11 -13.94
C LYS A 616 -38.04 -29.09 -14.98
N SER A 617 -37.17 -29.65 -15.79
CA SER A 617 -37.59 -30.56 -16.86
C SER A 617 -36.55 -31.63 -17.12
N GLU A 618 -37.03 -32.82 -17.46
CA GLU A 618 -36.19 -33.94 -17.88
C GLU A 618 -36.85 -34.63 -19.09
N LYS A 619 -36.04 -34.87 -20.13
CA LYS A 619 -36.51 -35.44 -21.40
C LYS A 619 -37.12 -36.81 -21.18
N GLY A 620 -38.38 -37.00 -21.60
CA GLY A 620 -39.15 -38.25 -21.44
C GLY A 620 -39.84 -38.42 -20.08
N VAL A 621 -39.68 -37.46 -19.13
CA VAL A 621 -40.29 -37.51 -17.80
C VAL A 621 -41.39 -36.45 -17.64
N GLY A 622 -41.16 -35.24 -18.16
CA GLY A 622 -42.11 -34.12 -18.10
C GLY A 622 -41.46 -32.80 -17.67
N THR A 623 -42.31 -31.81 -17.40
CA THR A 623 -41.88 -30.45 -16.99
C THR A 623 -42.67 -29.98 -15.77
N GLU A 624 -41.97 -29.34 -14.83
CA GLU A 624 -42.54 -28.61 -13.69
C GLU A 624 -42.22 -27.11 -13.82
N ALA A 625 -43.23 -26.28 -13.90
CA ALA A 625 -43.13 -24.82 -13.76
C ALA A 625 -43.47 -24.43 -12.32
N VAL A 626 -42.60 -23.67 -11.67
CA VAL A 626 -42.76 -23.17 -10.30
C VAL A 626 -42.85 -21.64 -10.34
N VAL A 627 -44.02 -21.13 -10.01
CA VAL A 627 -44.28 -19.69 -9.96
C VAL A 627 -44.39 -19.25 -8.51
N SER A 628 -43.64 -18.21 -8.12
CA SER A 628 -43.70 -17.69 -6.76
C SER A 628 -44.04 -16.20 -6.76
N PHE A 629 -45.07 -15.79 -6.01
CA PHE A 629 -45.47 -14.40 -5.82
C PHE A 629 -45.40 -14.00 -4.35
N PRO A 630 -45.19 -12.71 -4.03
CA PRO A 630 -45.38 -12.19 -2.67
C PRO A 630 -46.84 -12.43 -2.23
N SER A 631 -47.05 -12.93 -1.01
CA SER A 631 -48.39 -13.03 -0.41
C SER A 631 -49.01 -11.66 -0.20
N ALA A 632 -50.31 -11.53 -0.50
CA ALA A 632 -51.06 -10.30 -0.23
C ALA A 632 -51.90 -10.38 1.05
N ALA A 633 -51.78 -11.51 1.78
CA ALA A 633 -52.54 -11.75 3.02
C ALA A 633 -51.87 -11.13 4.27
N VAL A 634 -50.78 -10.34 4.12
CA VAL A 634 -50.08 -9.65 5.23
C VAL A 634 -50.45 -8.17 5.26
#